data_3a4310e4072750415803f70716f2a5c0
#
_entry.id   3a4310e4072750415803f70716f2a5c0
#
_cell.length_a   1.000
_cell.length_b   1.000
_cell.length_c   1.000
_cell.angle_alpha   90.00
_cell.angle_beta   90.00
_cell.angle_gamma   90.00
#
_symmetry.space_group_name_H-M   'P 1'
#
loop_
_entity.id
_entity.type
_entity.pdbx_description
1 polymer ?
#
loop_
_entity_poly.entity_id
_entity_poly.type
_entity_poly.pdbx_seq_one_letter_code
_entity_poly.pdbx_strand_id
1 'polypeptide(L)'
;MKKKFRDQEKLLLSNEDLRFATPDIVADYRASRLKCNAIADFGCGIGGQSMAFAKTCKKVYAIDNDESKLENAKRNSEVRGLKNIGFINADFLDEKLKNKIKDADIIFCDPPRPAEEKERNIGSVAPIIEKILEIYPEKDFAIEIPPQITPEKIKYECEKEYLSLDFALNRLTLYFKKLKKCDVSVVSLPEKFRIENDGNKKELESNECLSYIYEVDAAIIKAGLLGNLAVSIKYTLFLYQKNKKTILTSEHKIKNPFLRGYKVIGKSNNEINSIIDALKKNNIGKITLRMQINPEEFWAYKNRIEKNLSGEKRAQLFVFGKEAVVCEEI
;
A
#
# COMPACT_ATOMS: atom_id res chain seq x y z
N MET A 1 -8.46 12.08 10.05
CA MET A 1 -7.38 11.46 9.25
C MET A 1 -6.18 11.18 10.14
N LYS A 2 -5.51 10.03 10.00
CA LYS A 2 -4.21 9.82 10.66
C LYS A 2 -3.22 10.86 10.13
N LYS A 3 -2.38 11.45 11.02
CA LYS A 3 -1.34 12.41 10.62
C LYS A 3 -0.36 11.73 9.65
N LYS A 4 -0.05 12.36 8.53
CA LYS A 4 0.95 11.87 7.57
C LYS A 4 2.38 12.13 8.03
N PHE A 5 2.59 13.26 8.71
CA PHE A 5 3.88 13.67 9.28
C PHE A 5 3.80 13.70 10.81
N ARG A 6 4.87 13.31 11.47
CA ARG A 6 4.96 13.28 12.96
C ARG A 6 4.81 14.67 13.59
N ASP A 7 5.33 15.67 12.89
CA ASP A 7 5.39 17.08 13.27
C ASP A 7 4.61 17.99 12.30
N GLN A 8 3.48 17.46 11.78
CA GLN A 8 2.68 18.08 10.73
C GLN A 8 2.30 19.54 11.04
N GLU A 9 2.09 19.87 12.32
CA GLU A 9 1.75 21.22 12.77
C GLU A 9 2.89 22.25 12.66
N LYS A 10 4.13 21.80 12.45
CA LYS A 10 5.32 22.64 12.31
C LYS A 10 5.72 22.87 10.85
N LEU A 11 5.17 22.05 9.93
CA LEU A 11 5.53 22.07 8.52
C LEU A 11 4.62 23.02 7.73
N LEU A 12 5.18 23.63 6.70
CA LEU A 12 4.42 24.43 5.74
C LEU A 12 3.74 23.49 4.74
N LEU A 13 2.45 23.30 4.91
CA LEU A 13 1.64 22.33 4.18
C LEU A 13 0.30 22.97 3.81
N SER A 14 -0.04 22.98 2.55
CA SER A 14 -1.40 23.24 2.09
C SER A 14 -2.27 21.98 2.23
N ASN A 15 -3.59 22.11 2.10
CA ASN A 15 -4.49 20.94 2.04
C ASN A 15 -4.20 20.06 0.81
N GLU A 16 -3.74 20.66 -0.28
CA GLU A 16 -3.35 19.94 -1.49
C GLU A 16 -2.06 19.13 -1.24
N ASP A 17 -1.06 19.75 -0.63
CA ASP A 17 0.18 19.04 -0.25
C ASP A 17 -0.12 17.87 0.66
N LEU A 18 -0.99 18.03 1.66
CA LEU A 18 -1.42 16.94 2.53
C LEU A 18 -2.11 15.81 1.78
N ARG A 19 -2.82 16.11 0.70
CA ARG A 19 -3.49 15.10 -0.12
C ARG A 19 -2.48 14.19 -0.83
N PHE A 20 -1.42 14.76 -1.40
CA PHE A 20 -0.46 14.06 -2.25
C PHE A 20 0.81 13.60 -1.51
N ALA A 21 1.17 14.25 -0.42
CA ALA A 21 2.39 13.93 0.31
C ALA A 21 2.47 12.48 0.76
N THR A 22 3.66 11.93 0.65
CA THR A 22 4.01 10.58 1.14
C THR A 22 4.08 10.60 2.68
N PRO A 23 3.40 9.69 3.40
CA PRO A 23 3.51 9.59 4.85
C PRO A 23 4.95 9.33 5.31
N ASP A 24 5.37 9.92 6.44
CA ASP A 24 6.72 9.76 7.01
C ASP A 24 7.17 8.29 7.11
N ILE A 25 6.27 7.39 7.50
CA ILE A 25 6.60 5.97 7.64
C ILE A 25 6.95 5.30 6.30
N VAL A 26 6.30 5.71 5.22
CA VAL A 26 6.58 5.23 3.86
C VAL A 26 7.87 5.84 3.35
N ALA A 27 8.05 7.15 3.57
CA ALA A 27 9.27 7.88 3.19
C ALA A 27 10.51 7.35 3.92
N ASP A 28 10.41 7.08 5.23
CA ASP A 28 11.50 6.51 6.05
C ASP A 28 11.84 5.06 5.60
N TYR A 29 10.84 4.24 5.25
CA TYR A 29 11.09 2.90 4.69
C TYR A 29 11.88 3.00 3.38
N ARG A 30 11.42 3.84 2.44
CA ARG A 30 12.08 4.06 1.15
C ARG A 30 13.49 4.62 1.32
N ALA A 31 13.69 5.58 2.22
CA ALA A 31 14.99 6.15 2.52
C ALA A 31 15.97 5.09 3.06
N SER A 32 15.49 4.17 3.89
CA SER A 32 16.31 3.05 4.36
C SER A 32 16.70 2.09 3.23
N ARG A 33 15.81 1.86 2.27
CA ARG A 33 16.05 0.99 1.12
C ARG A 33 17.00 1.61 0.09
N LEU A 34 16.93 2.94 -0.11
CA LEU A 34 17.73 3.69 -1.07
C LEU A 34 18.94 4.39 -0.43
N LYS A 35 19.40 3.90 0.73
CA LYS A 35 20.57 4.46 1.41
C LYS A 35 21.82 4.42 0.51
N CYS A 36 22.45 5.58 0.28
CA CYS A 36 23.62 5.76 -0.57
C CYS A 36 24.45 6.99 -0.13
N ASN A 37 25.50 7.36 -0.89
CA ASN A 37 26.21 8.60 -0.59
C ASN A 37 25.41 9.82 -1.04
N ALA A 38 24.93 9.84 -2.29
CA ALA A 38 24.17 10.96 -2.83
C ALA A 38 22.94 10.47 -3.61
N ILE A 39 21.78 11.07 -3.37
CA ILE A 39 20.52 10.77 -4.04
C ILE A 39 19.90 12.03 -4.64
N ALA A 40 19.32 11.91 -5.82
CA ALA A 40 18.50 12.95 -6.44
C ALA A 40 17.02 12.59 -6.33
N ASP A 41 16.22 13.50 -5.80
CA ASP A 41 14.76 13.38 -5.61
C ASP A 41 14.07 14.27 -6.65
N PHE A 42 13.55 13.66 -7.72
CA PHE A 42 12.92 14.33 -8.85
C PHE A 42 11.42 14.52 -8.58
N GLY A 43 10.95 15.77 -8.68
CA GLY A 43 9.60 16.14 -8.30
C GLY A 43 9.43 16.15 -6.78
N CYS A 44 10.38 16.75 -6.05
CA CYS A 44 10.42 16.68 -4.59
C CYS A 44 9.25 17.35 -3.86
N GLY A 45 8.49 18.21 -4.55
CA GLY A 45 7.38 18.96 -3.98
C GLY A 45 7.80 19.72 -2.72
N ILE A 46 7.07 19.53 -1.64
CA ILE A 46 7.34 20.15 -0.32
C ILE A 46 8.46 19.45 0.47
N GLY A 47 9.21 18.54 -0.14
CA GLY A 47 10.40 17.91 0.42
C GLY A 47 10.16 16.71 1.33
N GLY A 48 8.95 16.13 1.37
CA GLY A 48 8.61 15.03 2.26
C GLY A 48 9.56 13.84 2.13
N GLN A 49 9.83 13.39 0.89
CA GLN A 49 10.74 12.29 0.61
C GLN A 49 12.21 12.72 0.75
N SER A 50 12.57 13.92 0.28
CA SER A 50 13.93 14.48 0.42
C SER A 50 14.37 14.55 1.87
N MET A 51 13.48 14.97 2.79
CA MET A 51 13.76 15.00 4.23
C MET A 51 14.01 13.61 4.82
N ALA A 52 13.33 12.59 4.32
CA ALA A 52 13.61 11.20 4.74
C ALA A 52 14.96 10.72 4.21
N PHE A 53 15.29 10.99 2.95
CA PHE A 53 16.60 10.67 2.37
C PHE A 53 17.74 11.35 3.11
N ALA A 54 17.58 12.59 3.55
CA ALA A 54 18.59 13.33 4.29
C ALA A 54 19.01 12.66 5.62
N LYS A 55 18.18 11.79 6.19
CA LYS A 55 18.51 11.02 7.39
C LYS A 55 19.40 9.80 7.10
N THR A 56 19.44 9.33 5.85
CA THR A 56 20.10 8.06 5.49
C THR A 56 21.23 8.25 4.46
N CYS A 57 21.19 9.31 3.68
CA CYS A 57 22.18 9.65 2.65
C CYS A 57 23.06 10.80 3.12
N LYS A 58 24.31 10.87 2.63
CA LYS A 58 25.22 11.99 2.97
C LYS A 58 24.82 13.29 2.28
N LYS A 59 24.22 13.20 1.08
CA LYS A 59 23.79 14.34 0.27
C LYS A 59 22.48 14.03 -0.44
N VAL A 60 21.59 15.01 -0.49
CA VAL A 60 20.33 14.94 -1.23
C VAL A 60 20.24 16.12 -2.17
N TYR A 61 19.84 15.87 -3.42
CA TYR A 61 19.45 16.88 -4.38
C TYR A 61 17.92 16.85 -4.49
N ALA A 62 17.27 17.87 -3.96
CA ALA A 62 15.82 18.06 -4.08
C ALA A 62 15.52 18.90 -5.31
N ILE A 63 14.90 18.31 -6.33
CA ILE A 63 14.66 18.94 -7.63
C ILE A 63 13.15 19.06 -7.85
N ASP A 64 12.71 20.28 -8.18
CA ASP A 64 11.34 20.56 -8.62
C ASP A 64 11.36 21.78 -9.57
N ASN A 65 10.42 21.84 -10.49
CA ASN A 65 10.26 22.99 -11.38
C ASN A 65 9.35 24.09 -10.78
N ASP A 66 8.70 23.81 -9.67
CA ASP A 66 7.86 24.76 -8.91
C ASP A 66 8.70 25.40 -7.79
N GLU A 67 9.09 26.66 -7.99
CA GLU A 67 9.90 27.43 -7.04
C GLU A 67 9.23 27.58 -5.68
N SER A 68 7.90 27.74 -5.64
CA SER A 68 7.14 27.87 -4.40
C SER A 68 7.18 26.60 -3.57
N LYS A 69 7.09 25.41 -4.22
CA LYS A 69 7.23 24.12 -3.55
C LYS A 69 8.64 23.92 -3.01
N LEU A 70 9.68 24.31 -3.76
CA LEU A 70 11.08 24.25 -3.30
C LEU A 70 11.32 25.15 -2.10
N GLU A 71 10.78 26.36 -2.08
CA GLU A 71 10.83 27.25 -0.92
C GLU A 71 10.21 26.58 0.33
N ASN A 72 9.02 25.98 0.18
CA ASN A 72 8.39 25.23 1.27
C ASN A 72 9.22 24.03 1.70
N ALA A 73 9.81 23.26 0.74
CA ALA A 73 10.69 22.14 1.03
C ALA A 73 11.92 22.57 1.83
N LYS A 74 12.52 23.71 1.47
CA LYS A 74 13.66 24.31 2.19
C LYS A 74 13.29 24.64 3.64
N ARG A 75 12.21 25.40 3.83
CA ARG A 75 11.71 25.76 5.17
C ARG A 75 11.36 24.53 6.01
N ASN A 76 10.70 23.53 5.43
CA ASN A 76 10.38 22.27 6.10
C ASN A 76 11.63 21.51 6.55
N SER A 77 12.68 21.52 5.72
CA SER A 77 13.96 20.89 6.05
C SER A 77 14.69 21.63 7.18
N GLU A 78 14.62 22.96 7.21
CA GLU A 78 15.18 23.79 8.30
C GLU A 78 14.47 23.52 9.62
N VAL A 79 13.14 23.39 9.62
CA VAL A 79 12.34 22.99 10.80
C VAL A 79 12.80 21.65 11.38
N ARG A 80 13.21 20.70 10.51
CA ARG A 80 13.73 19.39 10.90
C ARG A 80 15.25 19.38 11.12
N GLY A 81 15.93 20.53 11.02
CA GLY A 81 17.37 20.66 11.26
C GLY A 81 18.26 19.96 10.24
N LEU A 82 17.75 19.70 9.03
CA LEU A 82 18.45 18.99 7.95
C LEU A 82 19.32 19.96 7.15
N LYS A 83 20.62 19.68 7.01
CA LYS A 83 21.59 20.57 6.38
C LYS A 83 22.26 20.01 5.11
N ASN A 84 21.92 18.77 4.75
CA ASN A 84 22.55 18.02 3.64
C ASN A 84 21.64 17.92 2.41
N ILE A 85 20.67 18.83 2.27
CA ILE A 85 19.77 18.92 1.10
C ILE A 85 20.15 20.15 0.28
N GLY A 86 20.49 19.95 -0.99
CA GLY A 86 20.64 20.99 -2.00
C GLY A 86 19.35 21.11 -2.83
N PHE A 87 18.77 22.31 -2.91
CA PHE A 87 17.54 22.58 -3.65
C PHE A 87 17.87 23.12 -5.02
N ILE A 88 17.27 22.56 -6.08
CA ILE A 88 17.54 22.92 -7.47
C ILE A 88 16.19 23.15 -8.18
N ASN A 89 15.94 24.40 -8.59
CA ASN A 89 14.83 24.69 -9.49
C ASN A 89 15.22 24.29 -10.91
N ALA A 90 14.64 23.21 -11.41
CA ALA A 90 14.87 22.69 -12.76
C ALA A 90 13.79 21.68 -13.18
N ASP A 91 13.58 21.55 -14.47
CA ASP A 91 12.96 20.36 -15.04
C ASP A 91 13.94 19.19 -14.97
N PHE A 92 13.55 18.09 -14.37
CA PHE A 92 14.40 16.89 -14.26
C PHE A 92 14.63 16.18 -15.61
N LEU A 93 13.89 16.55 -16.65
CA LEU A 93 14.10 16.12 -18.03
C LEU A 93 15.05 17.06 -18.81
N ASP A 94 15.55 18.14 -18.20
CA ASP A 94 16.60 18.98 -18.81
C ASP A 94 17.97 18.31 -18.64
N GLU A 95 18.61 17.97 -19.75
CA GLU A 95 19.95 17.35 -19.76
C GLU A 95 21.02 18.17 -19.02
N LYS A 96 20.87 19.51 -18.94
CA LYS A 96 21.77 20.37 -18.17
C LYS A 96 21.82 20.02 -16.68
N LEU A 97 20.75 19.45 -16.15
CA LEU A 97 20.69 19.00 -14.77
C LEU A 97 21.71 17.90 -14.47
N LYS A 98 22.02 17.04 -15.46
CA LYS A 98 22.99 15.94 -15.33
C LYS A 98 24.33 16.38 -14.72
N ASN A 99 24.83 17.55 -15.13
CA ASN A 99 26.08 18.08 -14.59
C ASN A 99 25.99 18.52 -13.13
N LYS A 100 24.81 19.00 -12.69
CA LYS A 100 24.60 19.46 -11.32
C LYS A 100 24.48 18.31 -10.32
N ILE A 101 24.03 17.11 -10.78
CA ILE A 101 23.81 15.91 -9.95
C ILE A 101 24.74 14.76 -10.34
N LYS A 102 25.92 15.07 -10.96
CA LYS A 102 26.84 14.04 -11.47
C LYS A 102 27.27 13.01 -10.41
N ASP A 103 27.38 13.42 -9.15
CA ASP A 103 27.76 12.60 -7.99
C ASP A 103 26.58 11.86 -7.34
N ALA A 104 25.34 12.03 -7.80
CA ALA A 104 24.24 11.22 -7.33
C ALA A 104 24.43 9.74 -7.73
N ASP A 105 24.33 8.83 -6.77
CA ASP A 105 24.37 7.38 -7.00
C ASP A 105 23.01 6.89 -7.52
N ILE A 106 21.93 7.41 -6.95
CA ILE A 106 20.56 6.99 -7.19
C ILE A 106 19.70 8.20 -7.57
N ILE A 107 18.77 7.98 -8.50
CA ILE A 107 17.67 8.90 -8.79
C ILE A 107 16.37 8.27 -8.29
N PHE A 108 15.67 8.97 -7.43
CA PHE A 108 14.25 8.68 -7.09
C PHE A 108 13.35 9.67 -7.84
N CYS A 109 12.26 9.17 -8.40
CA CYS A 109 11.27 10.01 -9.08
C CYS A 109 9.85 9.59 -8.66
N ASP A 110 9.05 10.57 -8.24
CA ASP A 110 7.58 10.47 -8.12
C ASP A 110 6.97 11.42 -9.16
N PRO A 111 6.80 10.96 -10.42
CA PRO A 111 6.42 11.85 -11.51
C PRO A 111 5.02 12.42 -11.31
N PRO A 112 4.80 13.71 -11.65
CA PRO A 112 3.48 14.32 -11.58
C PRO A 112 2.50 13.56 -12.49
N ARG A 113 1.24 13.51 -12.07
CA ARG A 113 0.18 12.83 -12.81
C ARG A 113 -0.80 13.85 -13.39
N PRO A 114 -1.29 13.62 -14.61
CA PRO A 114 -2.38 14.43 -15.14
C PRO A 114 -3.61 14.33 -14.23
N ALA A 115 -4.18 15.48 -13.84
CA ALA A 115 -5.35 15.53 -12.96
C ALA A 115 -6.60 14.87 -13.56
N GLU A 116 -6.68 14.80 -14.89
CA GLU A 116 -7.83 14.32 -15.67
C GLU A 116 -7.77 12.82 -16.02
N GLU A 117 -6.76 12.09 -15.55
CA GLU A 117 -6.59 10.69 -15.90
C GLU A 117 -7.69 9.82 -15.26
N LYS A 118 -8.66 9.37 -16.09
CA LYS A 118 -9.79 8.51 -15.67
C LYS A 118 -9.36 7.09 -15.35
N GLU A 119 -8.37 6.54 -16.07
CA GLU A 119 -7.82 5.21 -15.85
C GLU A 119 -6.32 5.27 -15.61
N ARG A 120 -5.90 4.79 -14.45
CA ARG A 120 -4.48 4.73 -14.08
C ARG A 120 -3.80 3.57 -14.80
N ASN A 121 -3.02 3.87 -15.82
CA ASN A 121 -2.27 2.90 -16.61
C ASN A 121 -0.80 3.29 -16.74
N ILE A 122 0.02 2.36 -17.23
CA ILE A 122 1.46 2.59 -17.40
C ILE A 122 1.74 3.61 -18.52
N GLY A 123 0.85 3.75 -19.49
CA GLY A 123 1.05 4.62 -20.66
C GLY A 123 1.21 6.09 -20.33
N SER A 124 0.61 6.57 -19.24
CA SER A 124 0.77 7.95 -18.79
C SER A 124 2.13 8.25 -18.15
N VAL A 125 2.80 7.22 -17.64
CA VAL A 125 4.09 7.35 -16.94
C VAL A 125 5.26 6.86 -17.79
N ALA A 126 5.01 5.95 -18.73
CA ALA A 126 6.03 5.35 -19.59
C ALA A 126 6.93 6.36 -20.31
N PRO A 127 6.43 7.45 -20.95
CA PRO A 127 7.29 8.42 -21.61
C PRO A 127 8.29 9.10 -20.67
N ILE A 128 7.89 9.35 -19.43
CA ILE A 128 8.76 9.94 -18.40
C ILE A 128 9.83 8.93 -17.98
N ILE A 129 9.44 7.67 -17.76
CA ILE A 129 10.39 6.59 -17.40
C ILE A 129 11.43 6.44 -18.50
N GLU A 130 11.00 6.30 -19.76
CA GLU A 130 11.89 6.11 -20.91
C GLU A 130 12.88 7.28 -21.04
N LYS A 131 12.41 8.50 -20.90
CA LYS A 131 13.25 9.69 -20.99
C LYS A 131 14.25 9.80 -19.84
N ILE A 132 13.87 9.45 -18.62
CA ILE A 132 14.81 9.39 -17.48
C ILE A 132 15.90 8.34 -17.75
N LEU A 133 15.53 7.16 -18.23
CA LEU A 133 16.48 6.09 -18.54
C LEU A 133 17.45 6.47 -19.69
N GLU A 134 16.98 7.25 -20.66
CA GLU A 134 17.78 7.79 -21.76
C GLU A 134 18.77 8.86 -21.29
N ILE A 135 18.31 9.84 -20.52
CA ILE A 135 19.13 10.97 -20.05
C ILE A 135 20.20 10.51 -19.04
N TYR A 136 19.88 9.57 -18.15
CA TYR A 136 20.74 9.15 -17.04
C TYR A 136 21.11 7.65 -17.08
N PRO A 137 21.64 7.12 -18.19
CA PRO A 137 21.83 5.67 -18.37
C PRO A 137 22.77 5.01 -17.36
N GLU A 138 23.65 5.78 -16.70
CA GLU A 138 24.62 5.29 -15.73
C GLU A 138 24.08 5.21 -14.28
N LYS A 139 22.93 5.85 -13.99
CA LYS A 139 22.39 5.92 -12.64
C LYS A 139 21.53 4.70 -12.29
N ASP A 140 21.40 4.39 -11.01
CA ASP A 140 20.39 3.50 -10.48
C ASP A 140 19.08 4.29 -10.24
N PHE A 141 17.90 3.66 -10.44
CA PHE A 141 16.62 4.36 -10.40
C PHE A 141 15.62 3.69 -9.48
N ALA A 142 14.84 4.51 -8.79
CA ALA A 142 13.60 4.09 -8.16
C ALA A 142 12.48 5.06 -8.59
N ILE A 143 11.43 4.55 -9.21
CA ILE A 143 10.37 5.37 -9.79
C ILE A 143 9.02 4.93 -9.21
N GLU A 144 8.27 5.87 -8.62
CA GLU A 144 6.92 5.62 -8.12
C GLU A 144 5.91 5.68 -9.26
N ILE A 145 5.01 4.70 -9.29
CA ILE A 145 3.92 4.64 -10.28
C ILE A 145 2.59 4.29 -9.58
N PRO A 146 1.43 4.43 -10.27
CA PRO A 146 0.15 4.10 -9.68
C PRO A 146 0.07 2.65 -9.17
N PRO A 147 -0.29 2.40 -7.90
CA PRO A 147 -0.29 1.06 -7.32
C PRO A 147 -1.42 0.14 -7.85
N GLN A 148 -2.34 0.68 -8.65
CA GLN A 148 -3.40 -0.09 -9.30
C GLN A 148 -2.91 -0.87 -10.53
N ILE A 149 -1.71 -0.56 -11.05
CA ILE A 149 -1.10 -1.25 -12.19
C ILE A 149 -0.62 -2.62 -11.71
N THR A 150 -0.96 -3.67 -12.43
CA THR A 150 -0.54 -5.05 -12.10
C THR A 150 0.82 -5.38 -12.74
N PRO A 151 1.59 -6.34 -12.18
CA PRO A 151 2.97 -6.61 -12.63
C PRO A 151 3.10 -6.93 -14.11
N GLU A 152 2.15 -7.67 -14.69
CA GLU A 152 2.17 -8.09 -16.09
C GLU A 152 2.00 -6.94 -17.09
N LYS A 153 1.47 -5.80 -16.65
CA LYS A 153 1.36 -4.57 -17.46
C LYS A 153 2.66 -3.78 -17.51
N ILE A 154 3.65 -4.11 -16.68
CA ILE A 154 4.92 -3.40 -16.56
C ILE A 154 6.00 -4.22 -17.27
N LYS A 155 6.42 -3.76 -18.46
CA LYS A 155 7.35 -4.48 -19.33
C LYS A 155 8.83 -4.16 -19.08
N TYR A 156 9.13 -3.28 -18.13
CA TYR A 156 10.51 -2.92 -17.76
C TYR A 156 11.17 -4.04 -16.96
N GLU A 157 12.47 -4.23 -17.18
CA GLU A 157 13.30 -5.09 -16.34
C GLU A 157 13.63 -4.38 -15.02
N CYS A 158 12.76 -4.56 -14.05
CA CYS A 158 12.83 -3.92 -12.74
C CYS A 158 12.15 -4.78 -11.69
N GLU A 159 12.41 -4.48 -10.43
CA GLU A 159 11.57 -4.99 -9.35
C GLU A 159 10.33 -4.09 -9.21
N LYS A 160 9.18 -4.72 -9.03
CA LYS A 160 7.88 -4.09 -8.79
C LYS A 160 7.50 -4.29 -7.33
N GLU A 161 7.83 -3.30 -6.48
CA GLU A 161 7.52 -3.39 -5.05
C GLU A 161 6.20 -2.70 -4.73
N TYR A 162 5.22 -3.47 -4.33
CA TYR A 162 3.96 -2.97 -3.76
C TYR A 162 4.13 -2.75 -2.26
N LEU A 163 3.58 -1.65 -1.77
CA LEU A 163 3.61 -1.31 -0.36
C LEU A 163 2.20 -1.25 0.20
N SER A 164 1.97 -2.00 1.27
CA SER A 164 0.78 -1.91 2.10
C SER A 164 1.07 -1.04 3.32
N LEU A 165 0.16 -0.12 3.62
CA LEU A 165 0.20 0.68 4.84
C LEU A 165 -1.10 0.47 5.63
N ASP A 166 -0.99 -0.04 6.86
CA ASP A 166 -2.15 -0.33 7.71
C ASP A 166 -3.18 -1.24 6.99
N PHE A 167 -2.71 -2.30 6.33
CA PHE A 167 -3.56 -3.24 5.58
C PHE A 167 -4.27 -2.61 4.37
N ALA A 168 -3.67 -1.61 3.74
CA ALA A 168 -4.19 -0.97 2.54
C ALA A 168 -3.09 -0.77 1.50
N LEU A 169 -3.37 -1.15 0.25
CA LEU A 169 -2.48 -0.88 -0.89
C LEU A 169 -2.21 0.63 -1.00
N ASN A 170 -0.94 1.01 -0.89
CA ASN A 170 -0.54 2.41 -0.77
C ASN A 170 0.34 2.89 -1.92
N ARG A 171 1.44 2.19 -2.23
CA ARG A 171 2.42 2.59 -3.24
C ARG A 171 2.85 1.41 -4.12
N LEU A 172 3.37 1.74 -5.31
CA LEU A 172 4.11 0.84 -6.17
C LEU A 172 5.37 1.57 -6.62
N THR A 173 6.54 1.01 -6.31
CA THR A 173 7.83 1.56 -6.72
C THR A 173 8.55 0.57 -7.62
N LEU A 174 9.04 1.04 -8.75
CA LEU A 174 9.89 0.29 -9.67
C LEU A 174 11.35 0.53 -9.30
N TYR A 175 12.10 -0.54 -9.04
CA TYR A 175 13.53 -0.46 -8.73
C TYR A 175 14.34 -1.08 -9.87
N PHE A 176 15.18 -0.29 -10.49
CA PHE A 176 15.96 -0.66 -11.67
C PHE A 176 17.40 -1.01 -11.31
N LYS A 177 18.07 -1.74 -12.20
CA LYS A 177 19.50 -2.07 -12.16
C LYS A 177 19.90 -2.70 -10.81
N LYS A 178 20.91 -2.12 -10.12
CA LYS A 178 21.42 -2.63 -8.84
C LYS A 178 20.40 -2.59 -7.70
N LEU A 179 19.32 -1.82 -7.83
CA LEU A 179 18.26 -1.74 -6.84
C LEU A 179 17.27 -2.90 -6.94
N LYS A 180 17.21 -3.60 -8.08
CA LYS A 180 16.38 -4.79 -8.29
C LYS A 180 16.90 -5.95 -7.43
N LYS A 181 16.06 -6.54 -6.59
CA LYS A 181 16.36 -7.73 -5.78
C LYS A 181 15.59 -8.97 -6.25
N CYS A 182 14.38 -8.78 -6.77
CA CYS A 182 13.51 -9.81 -7.32
C CYS A 182 12.63 -9.18 -8.41
N ASP A 183 11.70 -9.92 -9.00
CA ASP A 183 10.81 -9.32 -10.01
C ASP A 183 9.60 -8.62 -9.39
N VAL A 184 9.00 -9.22 -8.35
CA VAL A 184 7.83 -8.66 -7.66
C VAL A 184 7.97 -8.88 -6.17
N SER A 185 7.62 -7.87 -5.39
CA SER A 185 7.59 -7.94 -3.93
C SER A 185 6.44 -7.14 -3.34
N VAL A 186 6.08 -7.47 -2.11
CA VAL A 186 5.13 -6.71 -1.28
C VAL A 186 5.73 -6.48 0.10
N VAL A 187 5.59 -5.28 0.61
CA VAL A 187 6.02 -4.92 1.97
C VAL A 187 4.85 -4.36 2.75
N SER A 188 4.62 -4.89 3.97
CA SER A 188 3.67 -4.34 4.93
C SER A 188 4.35 -3.35 5.87
N LEU A 189 3.74 -2.19 6.06
CA LEU A 189 4.14 -1.22 7.08
C LEU A 189 3.01 -1.06 8.10
N PRO A 190 3.36 -0.90 9.37
CA PRO A 190 4.67 -0.61 9.97
C PRO A 190 5.61 -1.82 10.17
N GLU A 191 5.14 -3.06 10.04
CA GLU A 191 5.85 -4.28 10.43
C GLU A 191 7.13 -4.54 9.62
N LYS A 192 7.26 -3.94 8.44
CA LYS A 192 8.33 -4.16 7.45
C LYS A 192 8.45 -5.64 7.02
N PHE A 193 7.33 -6.38 7.10
CA PHE A 193 7.28 -7.74 6.65
C PHE A 193 7.23 -7.76 5.11
N ARG A 194 8.06 -8.60 4.50
CA ARG A 194 8.23 -8.66 3.05
C ARG A 194 7.95 -10.05 2.51
N ILE A 195 7.21 -10.12 1.43
CA ILE A 195 7.00 -11.30 0.57
C ILE A 195 7.51 -10.96 -0.82
N GLU A 196 8.16 -11.92 -1.47
CA GLU A 196 8.68 -11.76 -2.83
C GLU A 196 8.45 -13.03 -3.67
N ASN A 197 8.53 -12.90 -5.00
CA ASN A 197 8.48 -14.02 -5.90
C ASN A 197 9.86 -14.69 -6.01
N ASP A 198 10.14 -15.58 -5.10
CA ASP A 198 11.37 -16.37 -5.03
C ASP A 198 11.30 -17.73 -5.78
N GLY A 199 10.24 -17.91 -6.58
CA GLY A 199 9.94 -19.18 -7.26
C GLY A 199 9.16 -20.18 -6.40
N ASN A 200 9.12 -20.00 -5.09
CA ASN A 200 8.38 -20.85 -4.16
C ASN A 200 6.94 -20.36 -4.02
N LYS A 201 6.00 -21.00 -4.67
CA LYS A 201 4.57 -20.69 -4.55
C LYS A 201 3.76 -21.96 -4.35
N LYS A 202 2.70 -21.87 -3.57
CA LYS A 202 1.72 -22.93 -3.36
C LYS A 202 0.40 -22.54 -4.01
N GLU A 203 -0.20 -23.46 -4.75
CA GLU A 203 -1.59 -23.31 -5.15
C GLU A 203 -2.48 -23.62 -3.96
N LEU A 204 -3.49 -22.76 -3.76
CA LEU A 204 -4.45 -22.90 -2.68
C LEU A 204 -5.64 -23.69 -3.18
N GLU A 205 -5.87 -24.84 -2.58
CA GLU A 205 -7.08 -25.61 -2.79
C GLU A 205 -8.30 -24.90 -2.19
N SER A 206 -9.47 -25.08 -2.80
CA SER A 206 -10.72 -24.58 -2.26
C SER A 206 -11.22 -25.47 -1.12
N ASN A 207 -11.78 -24.85 -0.09
CA ASN A 207 -12.41 -25.57 1.03
C ASN A 207 -13.65 -24.82 1.51
N GLU A 208 -14.50 -25.53 2.27
CA GLU A 208 -15.58 -24.89 3.04
C GLU A 208 -14.97 -23.99 4.13
N CYS A 209 -15.83 -23.17 4.73
CA CYS A 209 -15.47 -22.32 5.84
C CYS A 209 -15.04 -23.16 7.05
N LEU A 210 -13.78 -23.03 7.47
CA LEU A 210 -13.19 -23.70 8.64
C LEU A 210 -13.30 -22.82 9.90
N SER A 211 -12.52 -23.13 10.94
CA SER A 211 -12.55 -22.47 12.25
C SER A 211 -12.16 -20.97 12.19
N TYR A 212 -11.37 -20.59 11.21
CA TYR A 212 -10.93 -19.20 10.99
C TYR A 212 -11.06 -18.80 9.54
N ILE A 213 -11.42 -17.53 9.31
CA ILE A 213 -11.36 -16.90 7.99
C ILE A 213 -10.43 -15.69 8.02
N TYR A 214 -9.86 -15.36 6.85
CA TYR A 214 -8.86 -14.31 6.70
C TYR A 214 -9.15 -13.45 5.47
N GLU A 215 -9.29 -12.15 5.66
CA GLU A 215 -9.18 -11.20 4.55
C GLU A 215 -7.70 -11.09 4.16
N VAL A 216 -7.41 -11.09 2.86
CA VAL A 216 -6.05 -10.92 2.33
C VAL A 216 -5.81 -9.46 1.99
N ASP A 217 -4.64 -8.94 2.32
CA ASP A 217 -4.23 -7.58 1.95
C ASP A 217 -4.27 -7.39 0.43
N ALA A 218 -4.83 -6.26 0.01
CA ALA A 218 -4.98 -5.93 -1.40
C ALA A 218 -3.64 -5.85 -2.16
N ALA A 219 -2.54 -5.51 -1.47
CA ALA A 219 -1.21 -5.47 -2.09
C ALA A 219 -0.73 -6.87 -2.51
N ILE A 220 -0.98 -7.91 -1.70
CA ILE A 220 -0.67 -9.30 -2.03
C ILE A 220 -1.45 -9.76 -3.27
N ILE A 221 -2.74 -9.43 -3.31
CA ILE A 221 -3.59 -9.80 -4.45
C ILE A 221 -3.16 -9.05 -5.71
N LYS A 222 -2.87 -7.76 -5.61
CA LYS A 222 -2.43 -6.93 -6.72
C LYS A 222 -1.09 -7.39 -7.29
N ALA A 223 -0.16 -7.77 -6.43
CA ALA A 223 1.16 -8.28 -6.80
C ALA A 223 1.15 -9.72 -7.34
N GLY A 224 0.04 -10.46 -7.19
CA GLY A 224 -0.04 -11.88 -7.58
C GLY A 224 0.74 -12.83 -6.64
N LEU A 225 1.02 -12.42 -5.40
CA LEU A 225 1.88 -13.15 -4.45
C LEU A 225 1.11 -13.99 -3.42
N LEU A 226 -0.15 -14.34 -3.70
CA LEU A 226 -0.95 -15.14 -2.77
C LEU A 226 -0.32 -16.52 -2.48
N GLY A 227 0.21 -17.18 -3.51
CA GLY A 227 0.89 -18.47 -3.37
C GLY A 227 2.19 -18.39 -2.56
N ASN A 228 2.98 -17.30 -2.74
CA ASN A 228 4.19 -17.04 -1.97
C ASN A 228 3.87 -16.74 -0.50
N LEU A 229 2.80 -15.97 -0.24
CA LEU A 229 2.29 -15.74 1.11
C LEU A 229 1.93 -17.07 1.78
N ALA A 230 1.23 -17.98 1.08
CA ALA A 230 0.84 -19.28 1.62
C ALA A 230 2.03 -20.15 1.99
N VAL A 231 3.13 -20.09 1.23
CA VAL A 231 4.39 -20.80 1.57
C VAL A 231 5.03 -20.22 2.83
N SER A 232 4.96 -18.90 3.02
CA SER A 232 5.56 -18.23 4.19
C SER A 232 4.85 -18.57 5.52
N ILE A 233 3.68 -19.20 5.46
CA ILE A 233 2.84 -19.50 6.62
C ILE A 233 2.97 -20.99 6.98
N LYS A 234 3.26 -21.25 8.26
CA LYS A 234 3.45 -22.62 8.80
C LYS A 234 2.21 -23.51 8.64
N TYR A 235 1.01 -22.92 8.73
CA TYR A 235 -0.26 -23.65 8.75
C TYR A 235 -0.89 -23.69 7.35
N THR A 236 -1.72 -24.71 7.10
CA THR A 236 -2.43 -24.84 5.84
C THR A 236 -3.51 -23.75 5.72
N LEU A 237 -3.46 -23.04 4.62
CA LEU A 237 -4.47 -22.09 4.16
C LEU A 237 -5.20 -22.69 2.96
N PHE A 238 -6.50 -22.49 2.93
CA PHE A 238 -7.37 -22.84 1.81
C PHE A 238 -8.07 -21.60 1.26
N LEU A 239 -8.42 -21.65 0.00
CA LEU A 239 -9.25 -20.63 -0.61
C LEU A 239 -10.73 -20.89 -0.25
N TYR A 240 -11.37 -19.93 0.42
CA TYR A 240 -12.79 -20.03 0.75
C TYR A 240 -13.64 -19.24 -0.26
N GLN A 241 -13.25 -18.01 -0.60
CA GLN A 241 -13.96 -17.16 -1.56
C GLN A 241 -12.97 -16.38 -2.45
N LYS A 242 -13.23 -16.32 -3.76
CA LYS A 242 -12.40 -15.58 -4.74
C LYS A 242 -13.20 -14.61 -5.60
N ASN A 243 -14.27 -14.06 -5.10
CA ASN A 243 -15.05 -13.06 -5.83
C ASN A 243 -14.33 -11.69 -5.79
N LYS A 244 -15.04 -10.59 -5.55
CA LYS A 244 -14.43 -9.25 -5.43
C LYS A 244 -13.41 -9.12 -4.28
N LYS A 245 -13.48 -10.01 -3.26
CA LYS A 245 -12.46 -10.14 -2.20
C LYS A 245 -11.98 -11.58 -2.12
N THR A 246 -10.69 -11.75 -1.89
CA THR A 246 -10.11 -13.05 -1.59
C THR A 246 -10.19 -13.29 -0.09
N ILE A 247 -10.90 -14.36 0.28
CA ILE A 247 -11.02 -14.83 1.66
C ILE A 247 -10.38 -16.21 1.74
N LEU A 248 -9.49 -16.37 2.69
CA LEU A 248 -8.87 -17.66 3.02
C LEU A 248 -9.51 -18.25 4.27
N THR A 249 -9.34 -19.56 4.46
CA THR A 249 -9.80 -20.27 5.65
C THR A 249 -8.73 -21.23 6.18
N SER A 250 -8.75 -21.52 7.47
CA SER A 250 -7.83 -22.47 8.14
C SER A 250 -8.45 -22.98 9.44
N GLU A 251 -8.00 -24.16 9.89
CA GLU A 251 -8.29 -24.66 11.25
C GLU A 251 -7.48 -23.95 12.33
N HIS A 252 -6.42 -23.24 11.95
CA HIS A 252 -5.48 -22.65 12.88
C HIS A 252 -5.57 -21.13 12.91
N LYS A 253 -5.38 -20.55 14.10
CA LYS A 253 -5.18 -19.10 14.26
C LYS A 253 -3.83 -18.70 13.69
N ILE A 254 -3.84 -17.85 12.67
CA ILE A 254 -2.66 -17.34 11.96
C ILE A 254 -2.52 -15.85 12.23
N LYS A 255 -1.33 -15.43 12.64
CA LYS A 255 -0.96 -14.02 12.76
C LYS A 255 0.05 -13.67 11.68
N ASN A 256 -0.34 -12.83 10.73
CA ASN A 256 0.50 -12.35 9.64
C ASN A 256 0.07 -10.94 9.24
N PRO A 257 0.98 -9.99 8.97
CA PRO A 257 0.63 -8.61 8.61
C PRO A 257 -0.24 -8.47 7.35
N PHE A 258 -0.21 -9.45 6.45
CA PHE A 258 -1.00 -9.49 5.23
C PHE A 258 -2.34 -10.22 5.38
N LEU A 259 -2.67 -10.68 6.60
CA LEU A 259 -3.92 -11.37 6.90
C LEU A 259 -4.64 -10.69 8.05
N ARG A 260 -5.90 -10.32 7.84
CA ARG A 260 -6.80 -9.90 8.90
C ARG A 260 -7.70 -11.06 9.26
N GLY A 261 -7.49 -11.61 10.46
CA GLY A 261 -8.10 -12.85 10.89
C GLY A 261 -9.38 -12.66 11.68
N TYR A 262 -10.28 -13.65 11.56
CA TYR A 262 -11.54 -13.74 12.26
C TYR A 262 -11.82 -15.18 12.66
N LYS A 263 -12.21 -15.39 13.93
CA LYS A 263 -12.65 -16.69 14.43
C LYS A 263 -14.12 -16.89 14.08
N VAL A 264 -14.45 -17.99 13.44
CA VAL A 264 -15.83 -18.36 13.13
C VAL A 264 -16.51 -18.82 14.40
N ILE A 265 -17.66 -18.20 14.75
CA ILE A 265 -18.47 -18.54 15.92
C ILE A 265 -19.88 -19.02 15.55
N GLY A 266 -20.30 -18.82 14.30
CA GLY A 266 -21.59 -19.29 13.81
C GLY A 266 -21.70 -19.23 12.30
N LYS A 267 -22.51 -20.10 11.74
CA LYS A 267 -22.85 -20.14 10.31
C LYS A 267 -24.36 -20.26 10.15
N SER A 268 -24.89 -19.69 9.09
CA SER A 268 -26.30 -19.83 8.70
C SER A 268 -26.46 -19.65 7.18
N ASN A 269 -27.65 -19.93 6.66
CA ASN A 269 -28.01 -19.44 5.34
C ASN A 269 -28.16 -17.89 5.37
N ASN A 270 -28.20 -17.25 4.19
CA ASN A 270 -28.31 -15.79 4.05
C ASN A 270 -29.76 -15.27 4.23
N GLU A 271 -30.61 -16.00 4.94
CA GLU A 271 -31.93 -15.51 5.33
C GLU A 271 -31.85 -14.70 6.62
N ILE A 272 -32.49 -13.54 6.65
CA ILE A 272 -32.39 -12.60 7.79
C ILE A 272 -32.74 -13.27 9.13
N ASN A 273 -33.76 -14.11 9.17
CA ASN A 273 -34.16 -14.80 10.40
C ASN A 273 -33.09 -15.79 10.85
N SER A 274 -32.54 -16.57 9.93
CA SER A 274 -31.45 -17.51 10.22
C SER A 274 -30.17 -16.80 10.71
N ILE A 275 -29.86 -15.63 10.14
CA ILE A 275 -28.75 -14.77 10.61
C ILE A 275 -29.03 -14.28 12.04
N ILE A 276 -30.23 -13.77 12.31
CA ILE A 276 -30.64 -13.30 13.64
C ILE A 276 -30.51 -14.43 14.68
N ASP A 277 -30.95 -15.63 14.36
CA ASP A 277 -30.84 -16.78 15.25
C ASP A 277 -29.42 -17.18 15.55
N ALA A 278 -28.54 -17.18 14.53
CA ALA A 278 -27.13 -17.44 14.71
C ALA A 278 -26.45 -16.37 15.58
N LEU A 279 -26.81 -15.10 15.42
CA LEU A 279 -26.31 -13.99 16.23
C LEU A 279 -26.80 -14.08 17.69
N LYS A 280 -28.08 -14.38 17.94
CA LYS A 280 -28.64 -14.56 19.27
C LYS A 280 -27.99 -15.69 20.05
N LYS A 281 -27.76 -16.86 19.40
CA LYS A 281 -27.05 -18.00 19.99
C LYS A 281 -25.67 -17.65 20.54
N ASN A 282 -25.02 -16.62 19.98
CA ASN A 282 -23.69 -16.15 20.37
C ASN A 282 -23.71 -14.88 21.24
N ASN A 283 -24.85 -14.45 21.76
CA ASN A 283 -25.02 -13.24 22.57
C ASN A 283 -24.57 -11.95 21.86
N ILE A 284 -24.86 -11.85 20.54
CA ILE A 284 -24.45 -10.68 19.72
C ILE A 284 -25.60 -9.65 19.73
N GLY A 285 -25.25 -8.39 20.03
CA GLY A 285 -26.16 -7.25 20.00
C GLY A 285 -25.87 -6.24 18.89
N LYS A 286 -24.62 -6.23 18.40
CA LYS A 286 -24.18 -5.32 17.35
C LYS A 286 -23.36 -6.05 16.30
N ILE A 287 -23.49 -5.63 15.03
CA ILE A 287 -22.71 -6.23 13.92
C ILE A 287 -21.95 -5.20 13.11
N THR A 288 -20.83 -5.64 12.56
CA THR A 288 -20.14 -4.98 11.45
C THR A 288 -20.33 -5.82 10.20
N LEU A 289 -21.03 -5.27 9.21
CA LEU A 289 -21.29 -5.97 7.95
C LEU A 289 -20.05 -6.04 7.08
N ARG A 290 -19.73 -7.23 6.59
CA ARG A 290 -18.63 -7.55 5.67
C ARG A 290 -19.20 -8.19 4.41
N MET A 291 -20.06 -7.47 3.71
CA MET A 291 -20.72 -7.93 2.49
C MET A 291 -20.72 -6.82 1.44
N GLN A 292 -21.00 -7.23 0.19
CA GLN A 292 -21.27 -6.28 -0.88
C GLN A 292 -22.77 -5.98 -0.90
N ILE A 293 -23.10 -4.75 -0.61
CA ILE A 293 -24.46 -4.24 -0.62
C ILE A 293 -24.41 -2.81 -1.17
N ASN A 294 -25.49 -2.38 -1.81
CA ASN A 294 -25.64 -1.00 -2.23
C ASN A 294 -25.53 -0.07 -1.02
N PRO A 295 -24.74 1.01 -1.05
CA PRO A 295 -24.62 1.96 0.06
C PRO A 295 -25.96 2.46 0.60
N GLU A 296 -26.95 2.65 -0.25
CA GLU A 296 -28.31 3.10 0.12
C GLU A 296 -29.06 2.05 0.95
N GLU A 297 -28.80 0.77 0.72
CA GLU A 297 -29.46 -0.36 1.42
C GLU A 297 -28.72 -0.78 2.69
N PHE A 298 -27.44 -0.37 2.83
CA PHE A 298 -26.56 -0.82 3.91
C PHE A 298 -27.15 -0.62 5.29
N TRP A 299 -27.63 0.59 5.56
CA TRP A 299 -28.20 0.93 6.88
C TRP A 299 -29.55 0.24 7.13
N ALA A 300 -30.38 0.14 6.11
CA ALA A 300 -31.67 -0.56 6.20
C ALA A 300 -31.47 -2.04 6.52
N TYR A 301 -30.55 -2.71 5.82
CA TYR A 301 -30.22 -4.12 6.06
C TYR A 301 -29.65 -4.34 7.46
N LYS A 302 -28.67 -3.52 7.85
CA LYS A 302 -28.06 -3.59 9.18
C LYS A 302 -29.10 -3.39 10.30
N ASN A 303 -29.90 -2.35 10.23
CA ASN A 303 -30.92 -2.04 11.22
C ASN A 303 -32.01 -3.13 11.31
N ARG A 304 -32.38 -3.75 10.18
CA ARG A 304 -33.31 -4.86 10.14
C ARG A 304 -32.85 -6.08 10.95
N ILE A 305 -31.52 -6.30 11.00
CA ILE A 305 -30.91 -7.34 11.82
C ILE A 305 -30.79 -6.86 13.28
N GLU A 306 -30.12 -5.72 13.52
CA GLU A 306 -29.76 -5.26 14.86
C GLU A 306 -30.97 -4.96 15.76
N LYS A 307 -32.12 -4.50 15.24
CA LYS A 307 -33.33 -4.25 16.01
C LYS A 307 -33.91 -5.51 16.70
N ASN A 308 -33.52 -6.69 16.24
CA ASN A 308 -33.98 -7.98 16.81
C ASN A 308 -32.95 -8.62 17.75
N LEU A 309 -31.83 -7.91 18.02
CA LEU A 309 -30.73 -8.39 18.85
C LEU A 309 -30.72 -7.65 20.18
N SER A 310 -30.44 -8.39 21.26
CA SER A 310 -30.36 -7.87 22.63
C SER A 310 -29.05 -8.29 23.34
N GLY A 311 -28.10 -8.91 22.60
CA GLY A 311 -26.83 -9.37 23.15
C GLY A 311 -25.88 -8.22 23.47
N GLU A 312 -24.84 -8.51 24.23
CA GLU A 312 -23.86 -7.53 24.69
C GLU A 312 -22.62 -7.44 23.76
N LYS A 313 -22.36 -8.50 22.98
CA LYS A 313 -21.16 -8.60 22.14
C LYS A 313 -21.36 -7.96 20.77
N ARG A 314 -20.23 -7.66 20.14
CA ARG A 314 -20.17 -7.25 18.72
C ARG A 314 -19.53 -8.35 17.89
N ALA A 315 -20.07 -8.60 16.68
CA ALA A 315 -19.50 -9.55 15.72
C ALA A 315 -19.28 -8.92 14.34
N GLN A 316 -18.43 -9.58 13.56
CA GLN A 316 -18.29 -9.35 12.12
C GLN A 316 -19.25 -10.33 11.41
N LEU A 317 -20.12 -9.82 10.55
CA LEU A 317 -21.03 -10.63 9.75
C LEU A 317 -20.58 -10.61 8.29
N PHE A 318 -20.07 -11.74 7.83
CA PHE A 318 -19.73 -11.96 6.43
C PHE A 318 -20.91 -12.62 5.72
N VAL A 319 -21.21 -12.16 4.50
CA VAL A 319 -22.25 -12.77 3.66
C VAL A 319 -21.66 -13.09 2.29
N PHE A 320 -21.69 -14.37 1.92
CA PHE A 320 -21.15 -14.93 0.71
C PHE A 320 -22.21 -15.72 -0.05
N GLY A 321 -22.88 -15.08 -1.00
CA GLY A 321 -23.95 -15.73 -1.76
C GLY A 321 -25.08 -16.23 -0.85
N LYS A 322 -25.20 -17.54 -0.67
CA LYS A 322 -26.25 -18.18 0.15
C LYS A 322 -25.84 -18.42 1.61
N GLU A 323 -24.59 -18.15 1.97
CA GLU A 323 -24.04 -18.42 3.29
C GLU A 323 -23.75 -17.12 4.05
N ALA A 324 -24.03 -17.14 5.34
CA ALA A 324 -23.65 -16.08 6.29
C ALA A 324 -22.77 -16.67 7.39
N VAL A 325 -21.65 -15.99 7.69
CA VAL A 325 -20.65 -16.41 8.67
C VAL A 325 -20.51 -15.33 9.73
N VAL A 326 -20.77 -15.71 10.99
CA VAL A 326 -20.62 -14.84 12.16
C VAL A 326 -19.25 -15.05 12.76
N CYS A 327 -18.50 -13.96 12.95
CA CYS A 327 -17.11 -14.04 13.40
C CYS A 327 -16.78 -13.05 14.50
N GLU A 328 -15.81 -13.41 15.33
CA GLU A 328 -15.06 -12.50 16.23
C GLU A 328 -13.72 -12.13 15.59
N GLU A 329 -13.31 -10.86 15.70
CA GLU A 329 -11.98 -10.41 15.26
C GLU A 329 -10.88 -10.91 16.21
N ILE A 330 -9.70 -11.34 15.69
CA ILE A 330 -8.65 -12.01 16.47
C ILE A 330 -7.29 -11.29 16.41
#